data_a23247dddbdf60fca4f0de5efc2d31c2
#
_entry.id   a23247dddbdf60fca4f0de5efc2d31c2
#
_cell.length_a   1.000
_cell.length_b   1.000
_cell.length_c   1.000
_cell.angle_alpha   90.00
_cell.angle_beta   90.00
_cell.angle_gamma   90.00
#
_symmetry.space_group_name_H-M   'P 1'
#
loop_
_entity.id
_entity.type
_entity.pdbx_description
1 polymer ?
#
loop_
_entity_poly.entity_id
_entity_poly.type
_entity_poly.pdbx_seq_one_letter_code
_entity_poly.pdbx_strand_id
1 'polypeptide(L)'
;RSSDLKFGLIYTGSDDGLIHVTRDGGENWSDISGGLPQNLWVSRVQASSHERARVYASLSGYRLDDFSAYLYLSDDYGEHWQRIGPDLPAEPVNVIKEDPVNPDLLYVGTDHNVYISLDRGKTFQTLSPEFPDVPVHDLLIQPEARELVLGTHGRSLFKVGVKEMEAMTAEVLAEKIHLFEADKQKYSGNWGKKQP
;
A
#
# COMPACT_ATOMS: atom_id res chain seq x y z
N ARG A 1 -5.95 6.00 11.30
CA ARG A 1 -4.64 5.50 11.75
C ARG A 1 -3.79 6.60 12.36
N SER A 2 -3.02 6.29 13.40
CA SER A 2 -2.03 7.23 13.96
C SER A 2 -0.77 7.26 13.07
N SER A 3 -0.10 8.41 13.06
CA SER A 3 1.23 8.54 12.46
C SER A 3 2.29 8.06 13.44
N ASP A 4 3.19 7.20 13.01
CA ASP A 4 4.33 6.75 13.81
C ASP A 4 5.39 7.85 13.96
N LEU A 5 5.37 8.85 13.07
CA LEU A 5 6.31 9.99 13.06
C LEU A 5 5.89 11.15 13.97
N LYS A 6 4.63 11.22 14.38
CA LYS A 6 4.12 12.31 15.21
C LYS A 6 3.04 11.81 16.17
N PHE A 7 3.36 11.83 17.46
CA PHE A 7 2.38 11.55 18.50
C PHE A 7 1.20 12.53 18.41
N GLY A 8 -0.02 12.01 18.52
CA GLY A 8 -1.24 12.80 18.46
C GLY A 8 -1.75 13.11 17.04
N LEU A 9 -1.04 12.74 15.97
CA LEU A 9 -1.53 12.85 14.61
C LEU A 9 -2.31 11.57 14.25
N ILE A 10 -3.63 11.71 14.08
CA ILE A 10 -4.52 10.58 13.78
C ILE A 10 -5.43 10.97 12.62
N TYR A 11 -5.58 10.05 11.67
CA TYR A 11 -6.52 10.16 10.55
C TYR A 11 -7.64 9.14 10.71
N THR A 12 -8.87 9.55 10.38
CA THR A 12 -10.03 8.67 10.30
C THR A 12 -10.73 8.85 8.97
N GLY A 13 -11.23 7.76 8.40
CA GLY A 13 -12.08 7.75 7.22
C GLY A 13 -13.38 7.03 7.54
N SER A 14 -14.46 7.48 6.94
CA SER A 14 -15.81 6.96 7.16
C SER A 14 -16.42 6.41 5.87
N ASP A 15 -17.55 5.76 5.99
CA ASP A 15 -18.26 5.12 4.89
C ASP A 15 -19.08 6.09 4.02
N ASP A 16 -19.25 7.32 4.48
CA ASP A 16 -19.86 8.43 3.75
C ASP A 16 -18.84 9.26 2.94
N GLY A 17 -17.54 8.89 3.01
CA GLY A 17 -16.45 9.51 2.23
C GLY A 17 -15.73 10.65 2.96
N LEU A 18 -16.05 10.89 4.22
CA LEU A 18 -15.37 11.92 4.99
C LEU A 18 -14.05 11.42 5.56
N ILE A 19 -13.03 12.26 5.49
CA ILE A 19 -11.73 12.05 6.14
C ILE A 19 -11.48 13.18 7.12
N HIS A 20 -11.18 12.82 8.36
CA HIS A 20 -10.85 13.78 9.40
C HIS A 20 -9.43 13.55 9.92
N VAL A 21 -8.80 14.64 10.35
CA VAL A 21 -7.49 14.61 10.99
C VAL A 21 -7.54 15.30 12.36
N THR A 22 -6.88 14.70 13.34
CA THR A 22 -6.50 15.40 14.58
C THR A 22 -4.99 15.50 14.66
N ARG A 23 -4.49 16.60 15.23
CA ARG A 23 -3.05 16.86 15.43
C ARG A 23 -2.67 16.95 16.91
N ASP A 24 -3.65 16.75 17.78
CA ASP A 24 -3.57 16.93 19.25
C ASP A 24 -4.08 15.71 20.04
N GLY A 25 -4.13 14.54 19.42
CA GLY A 25 -4.50 13.29 20.07
C GLY A 25 -6.00 13.05 20.16
N GLY A 26 -6.82 13.80 19.43
CA GLY A 26 -8.27 13.62 19.35
C GLY A 26 -9.08 14.71 20.05
N GLU A 27 -8.43 15.76 20.57
CA GLU A 27 -9.14 16.89 21.19
C GLU A 27 -9.89 17.72 20.15
N ASN A 28 -9.23 18.00 19.01
CA ASN A 28 -9.84 18.73 17.90
C ASN A 28 -9.69 17.94 16.60
N TRP A 29 -10.76 17.96 15.79
CA TRP A 29 -10.81 17.29 14.49
C TRP A 29 -11.11 18.29 13.39
N SER A 30 -10.39 18.15 12.27
CA SER A 30 -10.60 18.95 11.06
C SER A 30 -11.02 18.03 9.92
N ASP A 31 -12.04 18.41 9.17
CA ASP A 31 -12.42 17.76 7.92
C ASP A 31 -11.40 18.11 6.83
N ILE A 32 -10.87 17.10 6.20
CA ILE A 32 -9.86 17.18 5.12
C ILE A 32 -10.35 16.49 3.84
N SER A 33 -11.65 16.25 3.68
CA SER A 33 -12.25 15.58 2.52
C SER A 33 -12.30 16.45 1.27
N GLY A 34 -11.92 17.72 1.38
CA GLY A 34 -11.96 18.67 0.26
C GLY A 34 -11.15 18.18 -0.94
N GLY A 35 -11.79 18.17 -2.13
CA GLY A 35 -11.14 17.70 -3.37
C GLY A 35 -11.22 16.19 -3.62
N LEU A 36 -11.75 15.41 -2.68
CA LEU A 36 -12.06 13.98 -2.88
C LEU A 36 -13.47 13.79 -3.45
N PRO A 37 -13.72 12.69 -4.17
CA PRO A 37 -15.07 12.31 -4.59
C PRO A 37 -15.99 12.15 -3.37
N GLN A 38 -17.20 12.68 -3.47
CA GLN A 38 -18.20 12.61 -2.40
C GLN A 38 -18.97 11.29 -2.42
N ASN A 39 -19.44 10.86 -1.26
CA ASN A 39 -20.30 9.67 -1.07
C ASN A 39 -19.65 8.34 -1.46
N LEU A 40 -18.32 8.27 -1.54
CA LEU A 40 -17.59 7.03 -1.70
C LEU A 40 -17.08 6.56 -0.34
N TRP A 41 -17.12 5.27 -0.10
CA TRP A 41 -16.58 4.69 1.12
C TRP A 41 -15.05 4.85 1.18
N VAL A 42 -14.53 5.42 2.25
CA VAL A 42 -13.08 5.46 2.50
C VAL A 42 -12.61 4.06 2.92
N SER A 43 -12.04 3.31 2.00
CA SER A 43 -11.57 1.95 2.24
C SER A 43 -10.30 1.91 3.09
N ARG A 44 -9.41 2.89 2.92
CA ARG A 44 -8.19 3.00 3.72
C ARG A 44 -7.70 4.45 3.83
N VAL A 45 -7.18 4.81 5.01
CA VAL A 45 -6.33 5.98 5.21
C VAL A 45 -5.01 5.50 5.81
N GLN A 46 -3.89 5.90 5.23
CA GLN A 46 -2.54 5.49 5.64
C GLN A 46 -1.66 6.72 5.80
N ALA A 47 -1.27 7.04 7.04
CA ALA A 47 -0.21 8.02 7.29
C ALA A 47 1.14 7.45 6.82
N SER A 48 1.99 8.29 6.23
CA SER A 48 3.33 7.92 5.80
C SER A 48 4.22 7.57 6.99
N SER A 49 5.11 6.61 6.79
CA SER A 49 6.18 6.26 7.72
C SER A 49 7.44 7.13 7.51
N HIS A 50 7.52 7.89 6.42
CA HIS A 50 8.69 8.66 6.02
C HIS A 50 8.49 10.16 6.15
N GLU A 51 7.27 10.66 5.81
CA GLU A 51 6.97 12.08 5.76
C GLU A 51 5.77 12.42 6.65
N ARG A 52 5.96 13.33 7.61
CA ARG A 52 4.93 13.68 8.60
C ARG A 52 3.64 14.24 8.00
N ALA A 53 3.78 15.01 6.93
CA ALA A 53 2.65 15.65 6.27
C ALA A 53 1.96 14.75 5.26
N ARG A 54 2.58 13.62 4.92
CA ARG A 54 2.07 12.73 3.89
C ARG A 54 1.03 11.77 4.42
N VAL A 55 -0.04 11.66 3.65
CA VAL A 55 -1.12 10.70 3.90
C VAL A 55 -1.65 10.19 2.57
N TYR A 56 -1.99 8.93 2.54
CA TYR A 56 -2.64 8.25 1.42
C TYR A 56 -4.08 7.94 1.79
N ALA A 57 -4.97 8.01 0.80
CA ALA A 57 -6.36 7.59 0.95
C ALA A 57 -6.81 6.77 -0.25
N SER A 58 -7.51 5.67 0.01
CA SER A 58 -8.25 4.94 -1.01
C SER A 58 -9.73 5.00 -0.71
N LEU A 59 -10.53 5.14 -1.78
CA LEU A 59 -11.98 5.16 -1.72
C LEU A 59 -12.55 4.10 -2.65
N SER A 60 -13.72 3.61 -2.33
CA SER A 60 -14.42 2.59 -3.11
C SER A 60 -15.84 3.02 -3.42
N GLY A 61 -16.21 2.97 -4.69
CA GLY A 61 -17.56 3.19 -5.21
C GLY A 61 -18.33 1.88 -5.43
N TYR A 62 -17.81 0.74 -5.00
CA TYR A 62 -18.41 -0.59 -5.23
C TYR A 62 -19.91 -0.65 -4.94
N ARG A 63 -20.35 -0.02 -3.85
CA ARG A 63 -21.78 0.02 -3.46
C ARG A 63 -22.65 0.88 -4.37
N LEU A 64 -22.04 1.66 -5.26
CA LEU A 64 -22.69 2.55 -6.23
C LEU A 64 -22.49 2.07 -7.66
N ASP A 65 -22.08 0.82 -7.86
CA ASP A 65 -21.69 0.24 -9.15
C ASP A 65 -20.58 1.02 -9.87
N ASP A 66 -19.72 1.72 -9.09
CA ASP A 66 -18.54 2.41 -9.58
C ASP A 66 -17.28 1.62 -9.17
N PHE A 67 -16.66 0.98 -10.15
CA PHE A 67 -15.48 0.15 -9.99
C PHE A 67 -14.18 0.90 -10.28
N SER A 68 -14.21 2.22 -10.40
CA SER A 68 -12.99 3.01 -10.64
C SER A 68 -12.00 2.90 -9.50
N ALA A 69 -10.71 2.84 -9.82
CA ALA A 69 -9.65 2.92 -8.82
C ALA A 69 -9.54 4.36 -8.29
N TYR A 70 -9.87 4.55 -7.03
CA TYR A 70 -9.77 5.82 -6.32
C TYR A 70 -8.63 5.76 -5.33
N LEU A 71 -7.49 6.35 -5.69
CA LEU A 71 -6.29 6.39 -4.88
C LEU A 71 -5.72 7.80 -4.87
N TYR A 72 -5.45 8.33 -3.69
CA TYR A 72 -5.04 9.72 -3.48
C TYR A 72 -3.85 9.82 -2.54
N LEU A 73 -3.03 10.83 -2.78
CA LEU A 73 -1.89 11.25 -1.98
C LEU A 73 -2.07 12.71 -1.58
N SER A 74 -1.73 13.04 -0.36
CA SER A 74 -1.52 14.42 0.11
C SER A 74 -0.16 14.52 0.78
N ASP A 75 0.57 15.61 0.53
CA ASP A 75 1.85 15.97 1.16
C ASP A 75 1.71 17.14 2.17
N ASP A 76 0.48 17.54 2.50
CA ASP A 76 0.15 18.70 3.35
C ASP A 76 -0.92 18.41 4.41
N TYR A 77 -0.88 17.20 5.00
CA TYR A 77 -1.84 16.74 6.02
C TYR A 77 -3.29 16.60 5.55
N GLY A 78 -3.51 16.44 4.22
CA GLY A 78 -4.84 16.30 3.63
C GLY A 78 -5.49 17.61 3.20
N GLU A 79 -4.76 18.72 3.20
CA GLU A 79 -5.30 20.01 2.73
C GLU A 79 -5.54 20.00 1.22
N HIS A 80 -4.64 19.32 0.46
CA HIS A 80 -4.80 19.10 -0.97
C HIS A 80 -4.55 17.63 -1.31
N TRP A 81 -5.42 17.05 -2.15
CA TRP A 81 -5.34 15.68 -2.60
C TRP A 81 -4.98 15.60 -4.09
N GLN A 82 -4.00 14.79 -4.40
CA GLN A 82 -3.62 14.43 -5.76
C GLN A 82 -4.01 12.98 -6.04
N ARG A 83 -4.73 12.73 -7.14
CA ARG A 83 -4.99 11.37 -7.60
C ARG A 83 -3.70 10.73 -8.10
N ILE A 84 -3.42 9.51 -7.69
CA ILE A 84 -2.27 8.69 -8.10
C ILE A 84 -2.77 7.38 -8.70
N GLY A 85 -1.88 6.61 -9.35
CA GLY A 85 -2.23 5.34 -9.98
C GLY A 85 -3.17 5.47 -11.19
N PRO A 86 -2.86 6.34 -12.17
CA PRO A 86 -3.74 6.51 -13.34
C PRO A 86 -3.81 5.26 -14.24
N ASP A 87 -2.89 4.34 -14.07
CA ASP A 87 -2.73 3.08 -14.81
C ASP A 87 -3.27 1.86 -14.05
N LEU A 88 -3.78 2.04 -12.83
CA LEU A 88 -4.51 0.98 -12.15
C LEU A 88 -5.78 0.60 -12.96
N PRO A 89 -6.10 -0.68 -13.04
CA PRO A 89 -7.33 -1.12 -13.71
C PRO A 89 -8.57 -0.57 -13.00
N ALA A 90 -9.71 -0.66 -13.67
CA ALA A 90 -11.00 -0.28 -13.10
C ALA A 90 -11.44 -1.35 -12.07
N GLU A 91 -10.86 -1.26 -10.90
CA GLU A 91 -11.09 -2.16 -9.75
C GLU A 91 -11.14 -1.35 -8.46
N PRO A 92 -12.06 -1.67 -7.53
CA PRO A 92 -12.08 -1.03 -6.22
C PRO A 92 -10.76 -1.22 -5.48
N VAL A 93 -10.22 -0.13 -4.93
CA VAL A 93 -9.03 -0.17 -4.10
C VAL A 93 -9.43 -0.41 -2.65
N ASN A 94 -9.05 -1.55 -2.09
CA ASN A 94 -9.37 -1.95 -0.73
C ASN A 94 -8.35 -1.45 0.29
N VAL A 95 -7.08 -1.45 -0.10
CA VAL A 95 -5.98 -1.14 0.80
C VAL A 95 -4.80 -0.55 0.07
N ILE A 96 -4.15 0.43 0.69
CA ILE A 96 -2.83 0.93 0.32
C ILE A 96 -1.89 0.80 1.51
N LYS A 97 -0.64 0.48 1.22
CA LYS A 97 0.44 0.39 2.21
C LYS A 97 1.72 0.98 1.64
N GLU A 98 2.30 1.96 2.34
CA GLU A 98 3.66 2.45 2.08
C GLU A 98 4.66 1.50 2.71
N ASP A 99 5.76 1.24 2.01
CA ASP A 99 6.85 0.43 2.54
C ASP A 99 7.60 1.19 3.65
N PRO A 100 7.96 0.55 4.77
CA PRO A 100 8.63 1.23 5.88
C PRO A 100 10.13 1.53 5.62
N VAL A 101 10.73 0.97 4.58
CA VAL A 101 12.15 1.11 4.22
C VAL A 101 12.34 2.01 3.00
N ASN A 102 11.54 1.79 1.95
CA ASN A 102 11.63 2.54 0.69
C ASN A 102 10.39 3.45 0.54
N PRO A 103 10.56 4.80 0.63
CA PRO A 103 9.43 5.74 0.54
C PRO A 103 8.78 5.81 -0.85
N ASP A 104 9.41 5.28 -1.89
CA ASP A 104 8.86 5.25 -3.24
C ASP A 104 8.09 3.96 -3.54
N LEU A 105 8.20 2.96 -2.65
CA LEU A 105 7.55 1.66 -2.79
C LEU A 105 6.18 1.67 -2.10
N LEU A 106 5.14 1.48 -2.90
CA LEU A 106 3.76 1.34 -2.43
C LEU A 106 3.20 -0.01 -2.86
N TYR A 107 2.33 -0.55 -2.01
CA TYR A 107 1.54 -1.75 -2.28
C TYR A 107 0.06 -1.40 -2.25
N VAL A 108 -0.68 -1.90 -3.22
CA VAL A 108 -2.13 -1.67 -3.35
C VAL A 108 -2.84 -2.99 -3.54
N GLY A 109 -3.82 -3.27 -2.69
CA GLY A 109 -4.72 -4.40 -2.83
C GLY A 109 -6.06 -3.96 -3.42
N THR A 110 -6.51 -4.67 -4.43
CA THR A 110 -7.79 -4.47 -5.11
C THR A 110 -8.72 -5.67 -4.94
N ASP A 111 -9.84 -5.70 -5.64
CA ASP A 111 -10.76 -6.84 -5.63
C ASP A 111 -10.23 -8.07 -6.38
N HIS A 112 -9.17 -7.92 -7.18
CA HIS A 112 -8.67 -9.03 -8.01
C HIS A 112 -7.17 -9.31 -7.83
N ASN A 113 -6.37 -8.32 -7.40
CA ASN A 113 -4.92 -8.49 -7.40
C ASN A 113 -4.21 -7.58 -6.37
N VAL A 114 -2.90 -7.70 -6.34
CA VAL A 114 -1.98 -6.79 -5.65
C VAL A 114 -1.09 -6.11 -6.68
N TYR A 115 -1.00 -4.80 -6.56
CA TYR A 115 -0.15 -3.95 -7.39
C TYR A 115 0.95 -3.32 -6.55
N ILE A 116 2.10 -3.08 -7.19
CA ILE A 116 3.22 -2.35 -6.60
C ILE A 116 3.57 -1.14 -7.44
N SER A 117 3.99 -0.08 -6.78
CA SER A 117 4.60 1.08 -7.39
C SER A 117 6.01 1.25 -6.84
N LEU A 118 6.98 1.57 -7.70
CA LEU A 118 8.36 1.87 -7.34
C LEU A 118 8.70 3.37 -7.51
N ASP A 119 7.68 4.18 -7.77
CA ASP A 119 7.79 5.61 -8.09
C ASP A 119 6.75 6.48 -7.35
N ARG A 120 6.35 6.02 -6.17
CA ARG A 120 5.39 6.69 -5.29
C ARG A 120 4.01 6.89 -5.92
N GLY A 121 3.52 5.86 -6.62
CA GLY A 121 2.18 5.82 -7.16
C GLY A 121 2.00 6.54 -8.51
N LYS A 122 3.07 6.88 -9.21
CA LYS A 122 2.96 7.40 -10.58
C LYS A 122 2.59 6.30 -11.56
N THR A 123 3.21 5.10 -11.39
CA THR A 123 2.91 3.90 -12.15
C THR A 123 2.77 2.69 -11.24
N PHE A 124 1.95 1.73 -11.67
CA PHE A 124 1.72 0.47 -10.96
C PHE A 124 1.92 -0.73 -11.88
N GLN A 125 2.37 -1.83 -11.31
CA GLN A 125 2.45 -3.13 -11.98
C GLN A 125 1.97 -4.22 -11.03
N THR A 126 1.54 -5.36 -11.55
CA THR A 126 1.14 -6.50 -10.71
C THR A 126 2.31 -7.01 -9.91
N LEU A 127 2.09 -7.34 -8.63
CA LEU A 127 3.11 -7.91 -7.75
C LEU A 127 3.60 -9.26 -8.30
N SER A 128 2.68 -10.10 -8.75
CA SER A 128 2.98 -11.39 -9.38
C SER A 128 1.90 -11.76 -10.38
N PRO A 129 2.25 -12.20 -11.58
CA PRO A 129 1.28 -12.72 -12.54
C PRO A 129 0.65 -14.05 -12.12
N GLU A 130 1.27 -14.76 -11.17
CA GLU A 130 0.76 -16.02 -10.63
C GLU A 130 -0.14 -15.84 -9.40
N PHE A 131 -0.31 -14.60 -8.93
CA PHE A 131 -1.20 -14.33 -7.81
C PHE A 131 -2.65 -14.65 -8.22
N PRO A 132 -3.41 -15.37 -7.39
CA PRO A 132 -4.77 -15.74 -7.73
C PRO A 132 -5.69 -14.51 -7.80
N ASP A 133 -6.69 -14.58 -8.65
CA ASP A 133 -7.77 -13.60 -8.75
C ASP A 133 -8.63 -13.68 -7.48
N VAL A 134 -8.35 -12.81 -6.50
CA VAL A 134 -9.03 -12.76 -5.19
C VAL A 134 -8.97 -11.35 -4.61
N PRO A 135 -10.00 -10.91 -3.88
CA PRO A 135 -9.97 -9.65 -3.17
C PRO A 135 -8.90 -9.61 -2.09
N VAL A 136 -8.09 -8.56 -2.08
CA VAL A 136 -7.06 -8.31 -1.06
C VAL A 136 -7.51 -7.14 -0.19
N HIS A 137 -7.87 -7.46 1.06
CA HIS A 137 -8.47 -6.49 1.97
C HIS A 137 -7.49 -5.88 2.97
N ASP A 138 -6.36 -6.55 3.24
CA ASP A 138 -5.33 -5.99 4.12
C ASP A 138 -3.92 -6.38 3.70
N LEU A 139 -2.99 -5.47 3.98
CA LEU A 139 -1.57 -5.60 3.72
C LEU A 139 -0.79 -5.25 4.99
N LEU A 140 0.07 -6.15 5.42
CA LEU A 140 0.96 -5.96 6.55
C LEU A 140 2.41 -6.24 6.14
N ILE A 141 3.31 -5.31 6.40
CA ILE A 141 4.74 -5.54 6.24
C ILE A 141 5.32 -5.87 7.61
N GLN A 142 6.01 -7.01 7.69
CA GLN A 142 6.78 -7.39 8.86
C GLN A 142 8.23 -6.92 8.65
N PRO A 143 8.70 -5.88 9.39
CA PRO A 143 9.95 -5.18 9.04
C PRO A 143 11.20 -6.04 9.27
N GLU A 144 11.23 -6.88 10.31
CA GLU A 144 12.40 -7.71 10.64
C GLU A 144 12.59 -8.86 9.64
N ALA A 145 11.49 -9.52 9.25
CA ALA A 145 11.52 -10.58 8.24
C ALA A 145 11.57 -10.04 6.82
N ARG A 146 11.26 -8.74 6.63
CA ARG A 146 11.10 -8.12 5.31
C ARG A 146 10.14 -8.91 4.43
N GLU A 147 8.98 -9.21 5.01
CA GLU A 147 7.91 -9.96 4.37
C GLU A 147 6.63 -9.12 4.33
N LEU A 148 6.00 -9.07 3.15
CA LEU A 148 4.65 -8.56 2.97
C LEU A 148 3.66 -9.72 3.15
N VAL A 149 2.72 -9.55 4.05
CA VAL A 149 1.61 -10.47 4.28
C VAL A 149 0.34 -9.87 3.69
N LEU A 150 -0.36 -10.67 2.90
CA LEU A 150 -1.56 -10.29 2.17
C LEU A 150 -2.76 -11.02 2.77
N GLY A 151 -3.73 -10.25 3.26
CA GLY A 151 -5.00 -10.76 3.75
C GLY A 151 -6.04 -10.77 2.64
N THR A 152 -6.46 -11.98 2.21
CA THR A 152 -7.42 -12.13 1.12
C THR A 152 -8.81 -12.52 1.64
N HIS A 153 -9.84 -12.23 0.84
CA HIS A 153 -11.18 -12.72 1.14
C HIS A 153 -11.40 -14.12 0.53
N GLY A 154 -11.48 -15.10 1.41
CA GLY A 154 -11.88 -16.46 1.04
C GLY A 154 -10.76 -17.40 0.57
N ARG A 155 -9.50 -16.93 0.40
CA ARG A 155 -8.39 -17.78 -0.08
C ARG A 155 -7.12 -17.75 0.77
N SER A 156 -7.26 -17.60 2.09
CA SER A 156 -6.09 -17.70 2.99
C SER A 156 -5.25 -16.41 3.06
N LEU A 157 -4.09 -16.52 3.68
CA LEU A 157 -3.07 -15.50 3.75
C LEU A 157 -1.91 -15.89 2.82
N PHE A 158 -1.38 -14.91 2.10
CA PHE A 158 -0.16 -15.08 1.31
C PHE A 158 0.96 -14.27 1.92
N LYS A 159 2.20 -14.66 1.67
CA LYS A 159 3.36 -13.88 2.05
C LYS A 159 4.41 -13.89 0.94
N VAL A 160 5.12 -12.79 0.81
CA VAL A 160 6.20 -12.61 -0.16
C VAL A 160 7.34 -11.81 0.48
N GLY A 161 8.58 -12.19 0.20
CA GLY A 161 9.75 -11.40 0.57
C GLY A 161 9.78 -10.08 -0.20
N VAL A 162 10.12 -8.98 0.49
CA VAL A 162 10.16 -7.64 -0.13
C VAL A 162 11.56 -7.02 -0.17
N LYS A 163 12.57 -7.74 0.29
CA LYS A 163 13.95 -7.27 0.41
C LYS A 163 14.51 -6.69 -0.90
N GLU A 164 14.32 -7.37 -2.00
CA GLU A 164 14.77 -6.93 -3.32
C GLU A 164 13.95 -5.73 -3.82
N MET A 165 12.64 -5.70 -3.57
CA MET A 165 11.78 -4.57 -3.92
C MET A 165 12.12 -3.32 -3.11
N GLU A 166 12.39 -3.45 -1.82
CA GLU A 166 12.84 -2.33 -0.97
C GLU A 166 14.18 -1.74 -1.43
N ALA A 167 15.05 -2.55 -2.04
CA ALA A 167 16.33 -2.12 -2.59
C ALA A 167 16.23 -1.47 -3.99
N MET A 168 15.06 -1.53 -4.64
CA MET A 168 14.82 -0.88 -5.94
C MET A 168 14.59 0.62 -5.79
N THR A 169 15.68 1.36 -5.53
CA THR A 169 15.67 2.83 -5.52
C THR A 169 15.73 3.39 -6.93
N ALA A 170 15.48 4.69 -7.08
CA ALA A 170 15.57 5.37 -8.38
C ALA A 170 16.94 5.19 -9.04
N GLU A 171 18.02 5.15 -8.25
CA GLU A 171 19.38 4.92 -8.73
C GLU A 171 19.52 3.50 -9.29
N VAL A 172 19.05 2.50 -8.56
CA VAL A 172 19.09 1.09 -8.99
C VAL A 172 18.25 0.88 -10.25
N LEU A 173 17.07 1.49 -10.31
CA LEU A 173 16.20 1.43 -11.49
C LEU A 173 16.81 2.10 -12.74
N ALA A 174 17.73 3.06 -12.56
CA ALA A 174 18.44 3.70 -13.66
C ALA A 174 19.64 2.88 -14.18
N GLU A 175 20.08 1.85 -13.46
CA GLU A 175 21.17 0.98 -13.87
C GLU A 175 20.76 0.08 -15.05
N LYS A 176 21.69 -0.21 -15.96
CA LYS A 176 21.43 -1.17 -17.04
C LYS A 176 21.30 -2.60 -16.56
N ILE A 177 22.03 -2.94 -15.50
CA ILE A 177 22.03 -4.25 -14.84
C ILE A 177 22.34 -4.01 -13.37
N HIS A 178 21.52 -4.57 -12.49
CA HIS A 178 21.76 -4.60 -11.05
C HIS A 178 21.76 -6.05 -10.57
N LEU A 179 22.73 -6.41 -9.74
CA LEU A 179 22.81 -7.74 -9.12
C LEU A 179 22.56 -7.60 -7.63
N PHE A 180 21.45 -8.16 -7.17
CA PHE A 180 21.18 -8.26 -5.75
C PHE A 180 22.10 -9.29 -5.09
N GLU A 181 22.48 -9.04 -3.86
CA GLU A 181 23.28 -9.97 -3.08
C GLU A 181 22.45 -11.23 -2.81
N ALA A 182 22.96 -12.38 -3.26
CA ALA A 182 22.31 -13.66 -3.03
C ALA A 182 22.42 -14.07 -1.56
N ASP A 183 21.32 -14.52 -0.98
CA ASP A 183 21.34 -15.07 0.37
C ASP A 183 22.24 -16.32 0.43
N LYS A 184 23.02 -16.42 1.51
CA LYS A 184 23.90 -17.58 1.73
C LYS A 184 23.08 -18.85 1.88
N GLN A 185 23.14 -19.70 0.89
CA GLN A 185 22.51 -21.03 0.94
C GLN A 185 23.36 -21.97 1.80
N LYS A 186 22.74 -22.60 2.81
CA LYS A 186 23.39 -23.68 3.54
C LYS A 186 23.30 -24.95 2.69
N TYR A 187 24.44 -25.52 2.33
CA TYR A 187 24.49 -26.84 1.68
C TYR A 187 23.81 -27.88 2.57
N SER A 188 22.85 -28.58 2.02
CA SER A 188 22.24 -29.76 2.66
C SER A 188 22.63 -31.04 1.89
N GLY A 189 23.27 -32.00 2.56
CA GLY A 189 23.61 -33.31 1.98
C GLY A 189 22.38 -34.13 1.56
N ASN A 190 21.18 -33.65 1.84
CA ASN A 190 19.91 -34.27 1.46
C ASN A 190 19.28 -33.68 0.19
N TRP A 191 19.93 -32.72 -0.47
CA TRP A 191 19.44 -32.20 -1.72
C TRP A 191 19.37 -33.28 -2.79
N GLY A 192 18.22 -33.43 -3.42
CA GLY A 192 17.96 -34.44 -4.44
C GLY A 192 17.63 -35.85 -3.90
N LYS A 193 17.64 -36.06 -2.60
CA LYS A 193 17.13 -37.33 -2.05
C LYS A 193 15.60 -37.25 -1.95
N LYS A 194 14.89 -38.15 -2.63
CA LYS A 194 13.45 -38.32 -2.41
C LYS A 194 13.23 -38.67 -0.94
N GLN A 195 12.37 -37.90 -0.27
CA GLN A 195 11.86 -38.34 1.03
C GLN A 195 11.03 -39.62 0.83
N PRO A 196 11.17 -40.61 1.74
CA PRO A 196 10.39 -41.85 1.67
C PRO A 196 8.91 -41.64 1.81
#